data_cbc4312071689d047288ec9f284b90c3
#
_entry.id   cbc4312071689d047288ec9f284b90c3
#
_cell.length_a   1.000
_cell.length_b   1.000
_cell.length_c   1.000
_cell.angle_alpha   90.00
_cell.angle_beta   90.00
_cell.angle_gamma   90.00
#
_symmetry.space_group_name_H-M   'P 1'
#
loop_
_entity.id
_entity.type
_entity.pdbx_description
1 polymer ?
#
loop_
_entity_poly.entity_id
_entity_poly.type
_entity_poly.pdbx_seq_one_letter_code
_entity_poly.pdbx_strand_id
1 'polypeptide(L)'
;MYEKGEHIVFEVSGPLTILNVLIDPKYVFKGMRKKPELMARIFAKLGKEILAYMKLAKEQGADFISYADSSGGVNILGPKMAEQMVNLFTYDFVKQAGKLADEHTMILLCPKTTFALLGTGKAKLIDCQIHDDRSQEEDSLSYAEACIRMKGKYVLQDRCA
;
A
#
# COMPACT_ATOMS: atom_id res chain seq x y z
N MET A 1 -13.57 -11.02 20.01
CA MET A 1 -13.20 -12.45 20.10
C MET A 1 -13.13 -12.94 18.67
N TYR A 2 -11.91 -13.19 18.14
CA TYR A 2 -11.74 -13.68 16.77
C TYR A 2 -11.90 -15.19 16.77
N GLU A 3 -12.62 -15.74 15.79
CA GLU A 3 -12.73 -17.19 15.65
C GLU A 3 -11.38 -17.75 15.18
N LYS A 4 -11.01 -18.95 15.67
CA LYS A 4 -9.78 -19.62 15.24
C LYS A 4 -9.85 -19.85 13.73
N GLY A 5 -8.83 -19.40 13.01
CA GLY A 5 -8.72 -19.57 11.55
C GLY A 5 -9.13 -18.38 10.70
N GLU A 6 -9.52 -17.23 11.30
CA GLU A 6 -9.77 -15.99 10.54
C GLU A 6 -8.49 -15.16 10.39
N HIS A 7 -8.29 -14.61 9.18
CA HIS A 7 -7.22 -13.66 8.91
C HIS A 7 -7.70 -12.22 9.02
N ILE A 8 -6.92 -11.38 9.70
CA ILE A 8 -7.22 -9.97 9.90
C ILE A 8 -6.62 -9.16 8.76
N VAL A 9 -7.48 -8.49 7.99
CA VAL A 9 -7.08 -7.55 6.95
C VAL A 9 -7.31 -6.13 7.44
N PHE A 10 -6.26 -5.32 7.49
CA PHE A 10 -6.32 -3.92 7.84
C PHE A 10 -6.15 -3.05 6.58
N GLU A 11 -7.17 -2.28 6.22
CA GLU A 11 -7.12 -1.42 5.04
C GLU A 11 -6.67 0.01 5.39
N VAL A 12 -5.74 0.55 4.59
CA VAL A 12 -5.15 1.87 4.80
C VAL A 12 -5.19 2.66 3.50
N SER A 13 -5.75 3.85 3.56
CA SER A 13 -5.76 4.79 2.43
C SER A 13 -4.46 5.59 2.34
N GLY A 14 -3.99 5.81 1.11
CA GLY A 14 -2.85 6.68 0.86
C GLY A 14 -3.18 8.16 0.94
N PRO A 15 -2.15 9.04 0.99
CA PRO A 15 -2.31 10.46 1.30
C PRO A 15 -3.12 11.22 0.25
N LEU A 16 -3.01 10.87 -1.02
CA LEU A 16 -3.77 11.56 -2.06
C LEU A 16 -5.27 11.21 -1.97
N THR A 17 -5.57 9.94 -1.66
CA THR A 17 -6.94 9.50 -1.41
C THR A 17 -7.52 10.21 -0.19
N ILE A 18 -6.78 10.32 0.90
CA ILE A 18 -7.18 11.03 2.11
C ILE A 18 -7.46 12.52 1.80
N LEU A 19 -6.55 13.19 1.11
CA LEU A 19 -6.71 14.61 0.77
C LEU A 19 -7.93 14.85 -0.12
N ASN A 20 -8.20 13.97 -1.08
CA ASN A 20 -9.35 14.10 -1.98
C ASN A 20 -10.71 13.88 -1.28
N VAL A 21 -10.71 13.26 -0.09
CA VAL A 21 -11.90 13.18 0.78
C VAL A 21 -12.06 14.45 1.62
N LEU A 22 -10.94 15.05 2.06
CA LEU A 22 -10.95 16.19 2.97
C LEU A 22 -11.16 17.53 2.26
N ILE A 23 -10.67 17.67 1.03
CA ILE A 23 -10.73 18.91 0.25
C ILE A 23 -11.05 18.61 -1.21
N ASP A 24 -11.61 19.59 -1.93
CA ASP A 24 -11.90 19.46 -3.36
C ASP A 24 -10.63 19.08 -4.13
N PRO A 25 -10.65 17.97 -4.90
CA PRO A 25 -9.50 17.46 -5.65
C PRO A 25 -8.81 18.48 -6.56
N LYS A 26 -9.58 19.47 -7.06
CA LYS A 26 -9.00 20.55 -7.90
C LYS A 26 -7.89 21.33 -7.19
N TYR A 27 -8.02 21.54 -5.87
CA TYR A 27 -7.01 22.25 -5.08
C TYR A 27 -5.78 21.38 -4.84
N VAL A 28 -5.97 20.08 -4.62
CA VAL A 28 -4.87 19.11 -4.49
C VAL A 28 -4.07 19.06 -5.78
N PHE A 29 -4.72 18.87 -6.93
CA PHE A 29 -4.07 18.80 -8.23
C PHE A 29 -3.41 20.13 -8.63
N LYS A 30 -4.04 21.27 -8.30
CA LYS A 30 -3.42 22.58 -8.48
C LYS A 30 -2.18 22.74 -7.59
N GLY A 31 -2.24 22.26 -6.36
CA GLY A 31 -1.11 22.25 -5.43
C GLY A 31 0.07 21.43 -5.97
N MET A 32 -0.18 20.21 -6.43
CA MET A 32 0.85 19.35 -7.03
C MET A 32 1.55 20.02 -8.20
N ARG A 33 0.81 20.72 -9.06
CA ARG A 33 1.40 21.41 -10.23
C ARG A 33 2.13 22.69 -9.88
N LYS A 34 1.61 23.50 -8.97
CA LYS A 34 2.10 24.87 -8.71
C LYS A 34 2.98 24.99 -7.49
N LYS A 35 2.85 24.06 -6.53
CA LYS A 35 3.57 24.07 -5.25
C LYS A 35 4.00 22.65 -4.85
N PRO A 36 4.81 21.97 -5.69
CA PRO A 36 5.18 20.58 -5.47
C PRO A 36 5.91 20.36 -4.13
N GLU A 37 6.76 21.30 -3.73
CA GLU A 37 7.48 21.21 -2.45
C GLU A 37 6.56 21.27 -1.23
N LEU A 38 5.51 22.11 -1.28
CA LEU A 38 4.50 22.16 -0.24
C LEU A 38 3.72 20.83 -0.18
N MET A 39 3.34 20.30 -1.34
CA MET A 39 2.64 19.01 -1.42
C MET A 39 3.52 17.87 -0.93
N ALA A 40 4.81 17.85 -1.27
CA ALA A 40 5.75 16.85 -0.74
C ALA A 40 5.79 16.88 0.81
N ARG A 41 5.82 18.06 1.42
CA ARG A 41 5.77 18.21 2.88
C ARG A 41 4.46 17.69 3.49
N ILE A 42 3.33 17.96 2.84
CA ILE A 42 2.01 17.46 3.27
C ILE A 42 1.98 15.93 3.17
N PHE A 43 2.41 15.37 2.04
CA PHE A 43 2.48 13.92 1.84
C PHE A 43 3.42 13.24 2.83
N ALA A 44 4.58 13.82 3.09
CA ALA A 44 5.51 13.28 4.07
C ALA A 44 4.92 13.24 5.48
N LYS A 45 4.18 14.30 5.88
CA LYS A 45 3.50 14.33 7.17
C LYS A 45 2.40 13.26 7.25
N LEU A 46 1.53 13.18 6.24
CA LEU A 46 0.49 12.14 6.19
C LEU A 46 1.11 10.73 6.13
N GLY A 47 2.16 10.55 5.34
CA GLY A 47 2.86 9.28 5.23
C GLY A 47 3.44 8.79 6.56
N LYS A 48 3.96 9.70 7.37
CA LYS A 48 4.45 9.37 8.72
C LYS A 48 3.32 8.81 9.60
N GLU A 49 2.16 9.47 9.60
CA GLU A 49 1.00 9.03 10.37
C GLU A 49 0.44 7.71 9.84
N ILE A 50 0.33 7.57 8.50
CA ILE A 50 -0.11 6.33 7.86
C ILE A 50 0.82 5.17 8.25
N LEU A 51 2.14 5.37 8.19
CA LEU A 51 3.12 4.35 8.56
C LEU A 51 3.03 3.97 10.04
N ALA A 52 2.82 4.94 10.93
CA ALA A 52 2.59 4.68 12.35
C ALA A 52 1.33 3.84 12.57
N TYR A 53 0.27 4.12 11.79
CA TYR A 53 -0.99 3.38 11.84
C TYR A 53 -0.82 1.93 11.32
N MET A 54 -0.07 1.74 10.24
CA MET A 54 0.28 0.42 9.73
C MET A 54 1.08 -0.39 10.75
N LYS A 55 2.04 0.26 11.42
CA LYS A 55 2.82 -0.36 12.49
C LYS A 55 1.94 -0.80 13.66
N LEU A 56 1.04 0.06 14.09
CA LEU A 56 0.09 -0.28 15.16
C LEU A 56 -0.81 -1.46 14.75
N ALA A 57 -1.32 -1.48 13.51
CA ALA A 57 -2.11 -2.60 13.02
C ALA A 57 -1.34 -3.92 13.07
N LYS A 58 -0.07 -3.93 12.66
CA LYS A 58 0.83 -5.07 12.79
C LYS A 58 0.98 -5.52 14.25
N GLU A 59 1.25 -4.58 15.16
CA GLU A 59 1.40 -4.85 16.61
C GLU A 59 0.12 -5.42 17.22
N GLN A 60 -1.06 -5.12 16.65
CA GLN A 60 -2.35 -5.66 17.04
C GLN A 60 -2.70 -6.99 16.33
N GLY A 61 -1.80 -7.56 15.56
CA GLY A 61 -1.95 -8.88 14.96
C GLY A 61 -2.62 -8.90 13.59
N ALA A 62 -2.54 -7.81 12.80
CA ALA A 62 -3.01 -7.84 11.42
C ALA A 62 -2.14 -8.77 10.57
N ASP A 63 -2.76 -9.75 9.92
CA ASP A 63 -2.10 -10.66 8.99
C ASP A 63 -1.79 -9.98 7.66
N PHE A 64 -2.69 -9.10 7.23
CA PHE A 64 -2.56 -8.34 5.99
C PHE A 64 -2.78 -6.85 6.24
N ILE A 65 -1.89 -6.02 5.73
CA ILE A 65 -2.07 -4.57 5.66
C ILE A 65 -2.21 -4.19 4.19
N SER A 66 -3.42 -3.78 3.80
CA SER A 66 -3.77 -3.43 2.44
C SER A 66 -3.68 -1.92 2.22
N TYR A 67 -2.61 -1.46 1.58
CA TYR A 67 -2.42 -0.05 1.25
C TYR A 67 -3.03 0.29 -0.12
N ALA A 68 -3.82 1.35 -0.16
CA ALA A 68 -4.48 1.83 -1.38
C ALA A 68 -4.44 3.35 -1.49
N ASP A 69 -3.64 3.89 -2.43
CA ASP A 69 -3.78 5.30 -2.85
C ASP A 69 -4.49 5.37 -4.20
N SER A 70 -5.79 5.08 -4.16
CA SER A 70 -6.62 4.94 -5.36
C SER A 70 -6.69 6.21 -6.20
N SER A 71 -6.56 7.38 -5.57
CA SER A 71 -6.51 8.68 -6.26
C SER A 71 -5.18 8.95 -6.94
N GLY A 72 -4.12 8.20 -6.59
CA GLY A 72 -2.78 8.28 -7.18
C GLY A 72 -2.60 7.48 -8.48
N GLY A 73 -3.64 6.78 -8.94
CA GLY A 73 -3.57 5.97 -10.15
C GLY A 73 -3.40 6.77 -11.44
N VAL A 74 -2.68 6.20 -12.41
CA VAL A 74 -2.40 6.83 -13.72
C VAL A 74 -3.69 7.21 -14.47
N ASN A 75 -4.76 6.44 -14.30
CA ASN A 75 -6.08 6.69 -14.88
C ASN A 75 -6.78 7.94 -14.34
N ILE A 76 -6.36 8.43 -13.17
CA ILE A 76 -6.91 9.64 -12.53
C ILE A 76 -5.98 10.83 -12.74
N LEU A 77 -4.69 10.65 -12.48
CA LEU A 77 -3.70 11.71 -12.53
C LEU A 77 -3.17 11.99 -13.95
N GLY A 78 -3.25 11.00 -14.83
CA GLY A 78 -2.48 10.97 -16.07
C GLY A 78 -0.98 10.68 -15.81
N PRO A 79 -0.22 10.31 -16.87
CA PRO A 79 1.14 9.79 -16.72
C PRO A 79 2.09 10.74 -15.98
N LYS A 80 2.11 12.01 -16.37
CA LYS A 80 3.06 13.01 -15.80
C LYS A 80 2.83 13.24 -14.30
N MET A 81 1.58 13.38 -13.89
CA MET A 81 1.28 13.65 -12.49
C MET A 81 1.38 12.39 -11.62
N ALA A 82 1.10 11.22 -12.18
CA ALA A 82 1.34 9.94 -11.52
C ALA A 82 2.85 9.73 -11.29
N GLU A 83 3.70 10.00 -12.29
CA GLU A 83 5.14 9.97 -12.14
C GLU A 83 5.62 10.97 -11.08
N GLN A 84 5.10 12.19 -11.09
CA GLN A 84 5.39 13.18 -10.06
C GLN A 84 5.02 12.68 -8.66
N MET A 85 3.82 12.07 -8.49
CA MET A 85 3.39 11.50 -7.21
C MET A 85 4.29 10.37 -6.74
N VAL A 86 4.67 9.47 -7.65
CA VAL A 86 5.59 8.37 -7.36
C VAL A 86 6.94 8.90 -6.87
N ASN A 87 7.50 9.89 -7.55
CA ASN A 87 8.80 10.46 -7.20
C ASN A 87 8.77 11.33 -5.94
N LEU A 88 7.66 12.05 -5.69
CA LEU A 88 7.53 12.91 -4.51
C LEU A 88 7.23 12.13 -3.21
N PHE A 89 6.59 10.98 -3.32
CA PHE A 89 6.09 10.31 -2.13
C PHE A 89 6.03 8.78 -2.26
N THR A 90 5.31 8.24 -3.26
CA THR A 90 4.84 6.85 -3.23
C THR A 90 6.00 5.85 -3.14
N TYR A 91 7.07 6.07 -3.90
CA TYR A 91 8.22 5.16 -3.93
C TYR A 91 8.89 5.02 -2.56
N ASP A 92 9.25 6.14 -1.95
CA ASP A 92 9.95 6.12 -0.66
C ASP A 92 9.03 5.62 0.47
N PHE A 93 7.74 5.95 0.41
CA PHE A 93 6.76 5.45 1.36
C PHE A 93 6.61 3.93 1.27
N VAL A 94 6.44 3.39 0.06
CA VAL A 94 6.26 1.94 -0.15
C VAL A 94 7.52 1.18 0.30
N LYS A 95 8.71 1.71 0.07
CA LYS A 95 9.95 1.12 0.62
C LYS A 95 9.95 1.06 2.14
N GLN A 96 9.45 2.11 2.81
CA GLN A 96 9.36 2.10 4.27
C GLN A 96 8.28 1.15 4.76
N ALA A 97 7.12 1.13 4.10
CA ALA A 97 6.02 0.22 4.41
C ALA A 97 6.44 -1.24 4.25
N GLY A 98 7.22 -1.56 3.20
CA GLY A 98 7.73 -2.91 2.95
C GLY A 98 8.55 -3.49 4.10
N LYS A 99 9.23 -2.64 4.88
CA LYS A 99 9.99 -3.07 6.07
C LYS A 99 9.10 -3.56 7.22
N LEU A 100 7.80 -3.32 7.16
CA LEU A 100 6.86 -3.86 8.12
C LEU A 100 6.45 -5.29 7.80
N ALA A 101 6.67 -5.76 6.56
CA ALA A 101 6.38 -7.13 6.18
C ALA A 101 7.35 -8.10 6.86
N ASP A 102 6.82 -9.21 7.35
CA ASP A 102 7.58 -10.32 7.91
C ASP A 102 6.83 -11.64 7.68
N GLU A 103 7.19 -12.70 8.41
CA GLU A 103 6.55 -14.01 8.34
C GLU A 103 5.09 -14.03 8.84
N HIS A 104 4.66 -13.02 9.59
CA HIS A 104 3.31 -12.93 10.19
C HIS A 104 2.45 -11.86 9.55
N THR A 105 3.04 -10.83 8.95
CA THR A 105 2.30 -9.70 8.37
C THR A 105 2.74 -9.45 6.93
N MET A 106 1.80 -9.46 6.02
CA MET A 106 2.01 -9.19 4.61
C MET A 106 1.46 -7.81 4.22
N ILE A 107 2.25 -7.06 3.43
CA ILE A 107 1.79 -5.78 2.88
C ILE A 107 1.25 -6.00 1.47
N LEU A 108 0.02 -5.54 1.24
CA LEU A 108 -0.65 -5.62 -0.05
C LEU A 108 -0.81 -4.23 -0.66
N LEU A 109 -0.57 -4.12 -1.95
CA LEU A 109 -0.79 -2.89 -2.71
C LEU A 109 -2.01 -3.02 -3.62
N CYS A 110 -2.81 -1.96 -3.71
CA CYS A 110 -3.87 -1.90 -4.70
C CYS A 110 -3.29 -1.80 -6.13
N PRO A 111 -4.03 -2.27 -7.15
CA PRO A 111 -3.56 -2.24 -8.53
C PRO A 111 -3.14 -0.85 -9.01
N LYS A 112 -3.86 0.20 -8.63
CA LYS A 112 -3.56 1.58 -9.05
C LYS A 112 -2.22 2.06 -8.56
N THR A 113 -1.88 1.80 -7.29
CA THR A 113 -0.56 2.10 -6.71
C THR A 113 0.52 1.26 -7.39
N THR A 114 0.27 -0.04 -7.57
CA THR A 114 1.22 -0.96 -8.22
C THR A 114 1.51 -0.53 -9.65
N PHE A 115 0.49 -0.25 -10.47
CA PHE A 115 0.69 0.16 -11.85
C PHE A 115 1.37 1.53 -11.99
N ALA A 116 1.17 2.44 -11.03
CA ALA A 116 1.92 3.70 -11.01
C ALA A 116 3.42 3.46 -10.78
N LEU A 117 3.78 2.56 -9.87
CA LEU A 117 5.18 2.17 -9.62
C LEU A 117 5.80 1.43 -10.80
N LEU A 118 5.07 0.50 -11.43
CA LEU A 118 5.53 -0.23 -12.60
C LEU A 118 5.73 0.71 -13.81
N GLY A 119 4.76 1.58 -14.09
CA GLY A 119 4.81 2.51 -15.21
C GLY A 119 5.92 3.55 -15.11
N THR A 120 6.44 3.80 -13.92
CA THR A 120 7.59 4.70 -13.68
C THR A 120 8.93 3.96 -13.56
N GLY A 121 8.94 2.64 -13.74
CA GLY A 121 10.15 1.81 -13.60
C GLY A 121 10.67 1.70 -12.16
N LYS A 122 9.87 2.06 -11.16
CA LYS A 122 10.24 2.01 -9.73
C LYS A 122 9.94 0.66 -9.09
N ALA A 123 9.25 -0.22 -9.78
CA ALA A 123 8.98 -1.59 -9.36
C ALA A 123 9.00 -2.54 -10.55
N LYS A 124 9.10 -3.82 -10.26
CA LYS A 124 8.94 -4.91 -11.24
C LYS A 124 8.07 -5.99 -10.62
N LEU A 125 7.33 -6.70 -11.45
CA LEU A 125 6.62 -7.91 -11.03
C LEU A 125 7.59 -9.08 -10.98
N ILE A 126 7.48 -9.86 -9.92
CA ILE A 126 8.19 -11.14 -9.75
C ILE A 126 7.19 -12.19 -9.30
N ASP A 127 7.41 -13.44 -9.68
CA ASP A 127 6.66 -14.55 -9.11
C ASP A 127 7.07 -14.74 -7.65
N CYS A 128 6.06 -14.88 -6.78
CA CYS A 128 6.24 -15.04 -5.35
C CYS A 128 5.67 -16.38 -4.91
N GLN A 129 6.48 -17.19 -4.23
CA GLN A 129 6.00 -18.36 -3.52
C GLN A 129 5.70 -17.96 -2.07
N ILE A 130 4.46 -18.15 -1.65
CA ILE A 130 4.05 -17.91 -0.27
C ILE A 130 4.18 -19.25 0.45
N HIS A 131 5.11 -19.33 1.39
CA HIS A 131 5.24 -20.49 2.29
C HIS A 131 4.34 -20.26 3.48
N ASP A 132 3.48 -21.23 3.73
CA ASP A 132 2.54 -21.21 4.84
C ASP A 132 2.86 -22.34 5.81
N ASP A 133 3.53 -22.02 6.89
CA ASP A 133 3.86 -22.98 7.95
C ASP A 133 2.68 -23.21 8.92
N ARG A 134 1.59 -22.46 8.76
CA ARG A 134 0.39 -22.54 9.61
C ARG A 134 -0.68 -23.53 9.10
N SER A 135 -0.43 -24.23 8.01
CA SER A 135 -1.36 -25.16 7.36
C SER A 135 -1.65 -26.46 8.13
N GLN A 136 -1.24 -26.55 9.39
CA GLN A 136 -1.42 -27.75 10.21
C GLN A 136 -2.71 -27.78 11.05
N GLU A 137 -3.53 -26.73 11.04
CA GLU A 137 -4.85 -26.75 11.67
C GLU A 137 -5.92 -27.03 10.60
N GLU A 138 -6.62 -28.16 10.71
CA GLU A 138 -7.55 -28.72 9.71
C GLU A 138 -8.70 -27.80 9.26
N ASP A 139 -8.96 -26.67 9.94
CA ASP A 139 -10.07 -25.74 9.66
C ASP A 139 -9.63 -24.31 9.32
N SER A 140 -8.33 -24.02 9.22
CA SER A 140 -7.85 -22.66 8.90
C SER A 140 -7.60 -22.47 7.41
N LEU A 141 -8.10 -21.36 6.86
CA LEU A 141 -7.75 -20.92 5.51
C LEU A 141 -6.24 -20.70 5.48
N SER A 142 -5.54 -21.34 4.55
CA SER A 142 -4.11 -21.12 4.42
C SER A 142 -3.83 -19.65 4.06
N TYR A 143 -2.66 -19.13 4.49
CA TYR A 143 -2.23 -17.76 4.20
C TYR A 143 -2.20 -17.48 2.69
N ALA A 144 -1.79 -18.50 1.91
CA ALA A 144 -1.81 -18.44 0.45
C ALA A 144 -3.24 -18.36 -0.13
N GLU A 145 -4.18 -19.14 0.40
CA GLU A 145 -5.58 -19.10 -0.03
C GLU A 145 -6.26 -17.78 0.34
N ALA A 146 -5.96 -17.22 1.52
CA ALA A 146 -6.43 -15.89 1.91
C ALA A 146 -5.92 -14.81 0.94
N CYS A 147 -4.66 -14.86 0.52
CA CYS A 147 -4.11 -13.97 -0.50
C CYS A 147 -4.79 -14.13 -1.85
N ILE A 148 -5.06 -15.35 -2.29
CA ILE A 148 -5.74 -15.63 -3.57
C ILE A 148 -7.17 -15.09 -3.55
N ARG A 149 -7.87 -15.15 -2.42
CA ARG A 149 -9.22 -14.60 -2.27
C ARG A 149 -9.26 -13.07 -2.34
N MET A 150 -8.19 -12.38 -1.99
CA MET A 150 -8.05 -10.92 -2.12
C MET A 150 -7.68 -10.52 -3.55
N LYS A 151 -8.53 -10.86 -4.51
CA LYS A 151 -8.31 -10.63 -5.95
C LYS A 151 -7.89 -9.18 -6.26
N GLY A 152 -6.92 -9.04 -7.15
CA GLY A 152 -6.46 -7.74 -7.66
C GLY A 152 -5.53 -6.97 -6.74
N LYS A 153 -5.02 -7.57 -5.67
CA LYS A 153 -3.96 -7.02 -4.83
C LYS A 153 -2.61 -7.61 -5.19
N TYR A 154 -1.54 -6.85 -4.97
CA TYR A 154 -0.16 -7.27 -5.21
C TYR A 154 0.60 -7.29 -3.90
N VAL A 155 1.33 -8.37 -3.66
CA VAL A 155 2.19 -8.49 -2.46
C VAL A 155 3.41 -7.60 -2.63
N LEU A 156 3.66 -6.77 -1.65
CA LEU A 156 4.87 -5.96 -1.60
C LEU A 156 6.01 -6.81 -1.01
N GLN A 157 7.04 -7.01 -1.78
CA GLN A 157 8.28 -7.59 -1.30
C GLN A 157 9.40 -6.57 -1.38
N ASP A 158 10.01 -6.26 -0.25
CA ASP A 158 11.21 -5.44 -0.17
C ASP A 158 12.44 -6.36 -0.26
N ARG A 159 12.66 -6.91 -1.45
CA ARG A 159 13.94 -7.55 -1.78
C ARG A 159 14.72 -6.57 -2.63
N CYS A 160 15.58 -5.81 -1.98
CA CYS A 160 16.73 -5.27 -2.66
C CYS A 160 17.62 -6.44 -3.08
N ALA A 161 17.58 -6.76 -4.37
CA ALA A 161 18.63 -7.57 -4.97
C ALA A 161 19.85 -6.69 -5.19
#